data_d15b0b9f7347e1178e292a82d1cce1ba
#
_entry.id   d15b0b9f7347e1178e292a82d1cce1ba
#
_cell.length_a   1.000
_cell.length_b   1.000
_cell.length_c   1.000
_cell.angle_alpha   90.00
_cell.angle_beta   90.00
_cell.angle_gamma   90.00
#
_symmetry.space_group_name_H-M   'P 1'
#
loop_
_entity.id
_entity.type
_entity.pdbx_description
1 polymer ?
#
loop_
_entity_poly.entity_id
_entity_poly.type
_entity_poly.pdbx_seq_one_letter_code
_entity_poly.pdbx_strand_id
1 'polypeptide(L)'
;LVLDPHDEYYGRTGLGLKDHVERGAVVYYTPVNPPAGARSLKINLSCIKPDHFQGAIQLSDPQRQCLFAYYRKYKKEWIRSILEDKKIEGVAFHEDTIAVVKRRLIGLLGLDVENGVVVGTQGIFDVVAGENTITEICSELERGKTVIVDTSYFAGAIEIMIGTIIVSEMFDKYRYYKRVGKLEDKPVISIVLEEA
;
A
#
# COMPACT_ATOMS: atom_id res chain seq x y z
N LEU A 1 -5.85 -13.47 3.36
CA LEU A 1 -5.85 -12.25 2.56
C LEU A 1 -6.14 -12.64 1.10
N VAL A 2 -7.09 -11.94 0.49
CA VAL A 2 -7.40 -12.06 -0.94
C VAL A 2 -7.18 -10.69 -1.57
N LEU A 3 -6.35 -10.61 -2.61
CA LEU A 3 -6.29 -9.46 -3.52
C LEU A 3 -7.17 -9.82 -4.72
N ASP A 4 -8.25 -9.06 -4.89
CA ASP A 4 -9.36 -9.40 -5.78
C ASP A 4 -9.40 -8.43 -6.98
N PRO A 5 -8.78 -8.80 -8.11
CA PRO A 5 -8.71 -7.93 -9.29
C PRO A 5 -10.03 -7.90 -10.08
N HIS A 6 -10.98 -8.76 -9.76
CA HIS A 6 -12.25 -8.86 -10.47
C HIS A 6 -13.48 -8.48 -9.62
N ASP A 7 -13.28 -8.18 -8.32
CA ASP A 7 -14.35 -7.90 -7.35
C ASP A 7 -15.42 -9.02 -7.27
N GLU A 8 -14.95 -10.28 -7.33
CA GLU A 8 -15.84 -11.45 -7.39
C GLU A 8 -16.04 -12.10 -6.02
N TYR A 9 -15.04 -12.09 -5.13
CA TYR A 9 -15.07 -12.85 -3.87
C TYR A 9 -16.07 -12.31 -2.87
N TYR A 10 -16.19 -10.98 -2.75
CA TYR A 10 -17.14 -10.40 -1.81
C TYR A 10 -18.59 -10.62 -2.24
N GLY A 11 -18.86 -10.60 -3.54
CA GLY A 11 -20.20 -10.76 -4.12
C GLY A 11 -20.98 -9.45 -4.16
N ARG A 12 -20.35 -8.34 -4.55
CA ARG A 12 -21.01 -7.03 -4.64
C ARG A 12 -22.27 -7.05 -5.49
N THR A 13 -22.25 -7.72 -6.63
CA THR A 13 -23.34 -7.80 -7.61
C THR A 13 -24.11 -9.13 -7.59
N GLY A 14 -23.64 -10.12 -6.83
CA GLY A 14 -24.20 -11.47 -6.80
C GLY A 14 -23.98 -12.15 -5.45
N LEU A 15 -24.03 -13.48 -5.44
CA LEU A 15 -23.67 -14.28 -4.28
C LEU A 15 -22.15 -14.23 -4.06
N GLY A 16 -21.73 -14.17 -2.82
CA GLY A 16 -20.32 -14.16 -2.46
C GLY A 16 -20.10 -14.42 -0.97
N LEU A 17 -18.88 -14.17 -0.51
CA LEU A 17 -18.50 -14.41 0.88
C LEU A 17 -19.31 -13.59 1.90
N LYS A 18 -19.89 -12.45 1.48
CA LYS A 18 -20.84 -11.68 2.31
C LYS A 18 -22.07 -12.46 2.72
N ASP A 19 -22.44 -13.48 1.93
CA ASP A 19 -23.65 -14.28 2.11
C ASP A 19 -23.38 -15.58 2.90
N HIS A 20 -22.11 -15.85 3.21
CA HIS A 20 -21.73 -17.04 3.98
C HIS A 20 -22.24 -16.98 5.41
N VAL A 21 -22.51 -18.14 6.02
CA VAL A 21 -22.99 -18.24 7.42
C VAL A 21 -22.05 -17.56 8.41
N GLU A 22 -20.74 -17.58 8.14
CA GLU A 22 -19.71 -16.94 8.94
C GLU A 22 -19.30 -15.55 8.37
N ARG A 23 -20.24 -14.84 7.74
CA ARG A 23 -19.97 -13.52 7.14
C ARG A 23 -19.33 -12.50 8.10
N GLY A 24 -19.51 -12.67 9.41
CA GLY A 24 -18.83 -11.84 10.42
C GLY A 24 -17.31 -12.00 10.45
N ALA A 25 -16.78 -13.09 9.86
CA ALA A 25 -15.36 -13.34 9.68
C ALA A 25 -14.79 -12.75 8.38
N VAL A 26 -15.62 -12.10 7.55
CA VAL A 26 -15.21 -11.48 6.29
C VAL A 26 -15.15 -9.97 6.44
N VAL A 27 -14.03 -9.37 6.03
CA VAL A 27 -13.82 -7.92 5.97
C VAL A 27 -13.46 -7.54 4.54
N TYR A 28 -14.16 -6.57 3.98
CA TYR A 28 -13.99 -6.14 2.61
C TYR A 28 -13.56 -4.68 2.55
N TYR A 29 -12.48 -4.42 1.82
CA TYR A 29 -11.95 -3.09 1.53
C TYR A 29 -12.09 -2.80 0.05
N THR A 30 -12.69 -1.65 -0.30
CA THR A 30 -12.86 -1.21 -1.69
C THR A 30 -12.54 0.28 -1.83
N PRO A 31 -11.95 0.71 -2.97
CA PRO A 31 -11.61 2.10 -3.19
C PRO A 31 -12.83 2.98 -3.52
N VAL A 32 -13.90 2.38 -4.05
CA VAL A 32 -15.04 3.13 -4.61
C VAL A 32 -16.36 2.58 -4.09
N ASN A 33 -17.24 3.49 -3.63
CA ASN A 33 -18.60 3.21 -3.19
C ASN A 33 -18.71 1.96 -2.30
N PRO A 34 -18.07 1.95 -1.12
CA PRO A 34 -18.12 0.79 -0.25
C PRO A 34 -19.58 0.46 0.13
N PRO A 35 -20.04 -0.78 -0.09
CA PRO A 35 -21.36 -1.21 0.33
C PRO A 35 -21.47 -1.23 1.86
N ALA A 36 -22.69 -1.35 2.38
CA ALA A 36 -22.91 -1.42 3.83
C ALA A 36 -22.09 -2.55 4.48
N GLY A 37 -21.29 -2.18 5.49
CA GLY A 37 -20.38 -3.09 6.18
C GLY A 37 -18.98 -3.22 5.57
N ALA A 38 -18.77 -2.72 4.36
CA ALA A 38 -17.43 -2.62 3.76
C ALA A 38 -16.67 -1.39 4.28
N ARG A 39 -15.36 -1.40 4.07
CA ARG A 39 -14.46 -0.33 4.45
C ARG A 39 -13.84 0.34 3.23
N SER A 40 -13.57 1.63 3.32
CA SER A 40 -12.87 2.36 2.26
C SER A 40 -11.41 1.95 2.21
N LEU A 41 -10.90 1.65 1.01
CA LEU A 41 -9.48 1.41 0.79
C LEU A 41 -8.79 2.76 0.50
N LYS A 42 -8.11 3.30 1.49
CA LYS A 42 -7.19 4.44 1.36
C LYS A 42 -5.88 4.10 2.06
N ILE A 43 -4.77 4.46 1.46
CA ILE A 43 -3.42 4.21 1.97
C ILE A 43 -2.68 5.53 2.09
N ASN A 44 -2.31 5.90 3.31
CA ASN A 44 -1.56 7.14 3.52
C ASN A 44 -0.15 7.04 2.93
N LEU A 45 0.34 8.11 2.33
CA LEU A 45 1.69 8.18 1.77
C LEU A 45 2.78 7.86 2.81
N SER A 46 2.54 8.14 4.07
CA SER A 46 3.44 7.82 5.17
C SER A 46 3.67 6.32 5.40
N CYS A 47 2.77 5.47 4.89
CA CYS A 47 2.88 4.01 4.96
C CYS A 47 3.79 3.44 3.85
N ILE A 48 4.14 4.24 2.85
CA ILE A 48 4.90 3.79 1.69
C ILE A 48 6.40 3.83 1.98
N LYS A 49 7.08 2.71 1.70
CA LYS A 49 8.54 2.57 1.80
C LYS A 49 9.13 2.41 0.39
N PRO A 50 10.42 2.75 0.16
CA PRO A 50 11.08 2.53 -1.15
C PRO A 50 11.00 1.08 -1.65
N ASP A 51 11.06 0.11 -0.75
CA ASP A 51 10.97 -1.31 -1.10
C ASP A 51 9.62 -1.71 -1.72
N HIS A 52 8.55 -0.97 -1.44
CA HIS A 52 7.22 -1.24 -2.01
C HIS A 52 7.12 -0.99 -3.52
N PHE A 53 8.11 -0.29 -4.10
CA PHE A 53 8.19 -0.06 -5.54
C PHE A 53 8.85 -1.22 -6.29
N GLN A 54 9.47 -2.19 -5.58
CA GLN A 54 10.07 -3.36 -6.21
C GLN A 54 8.97 -4.24 -6.84
N GLY A 55 9.19 -4.61 -8.11
CA GLY A 55 8.20 -5.34 -8.88
C GLY A 55 7.11 -4.46 -9.52
N ALA A 56 6.78 -3.32 -8.93
CA ALA A 56 5.78 -2.40 -9.48
C ALA A 56 6.35 -1.52 -10.60
N ILE A 57 7.54 -0.99 -10.43
CA ILE A 57 8.24 -0.19 -11.45
C ILE A 57 9.72 -0.52 -11.52
N GLN A 58 10.29 -0.39 -12.74
CA GLN A 58 11.74 -0.50 -12.91
C GLN A 58 12.41 0.82 -12.56
N LEU A 59 13.33 0.78 -11.61
CA LEU A 59 14.14 1.92 -11.18
C LEU A 59 15.61 1.65 -11.50
N SER A 60 16.31 2.64 -12.07
CA SER A 60 17.77 2.58 -12.18
C SER A 60 18.42 2.68 -10.79
N ASP A 61 19.69 2.26 -10.68
CA ASP A 61 20.41 2.32 -9.41
C ASP A 61 20.49 3.75 -8.82
N PRO A 62 20.75 4.83 -9.59
CA PRO A 62 20.70 6.18 -9.06
C PRO A 62 19.31 6.58 -8.53
N GLN A 63 18.25 6.18 -9.24
CA GLN A 63 16.87 6.45 -8.80
C GLN A 63 16.54 5.74 -7.49
N ARG A 64 16.93 4.46 -7.37
CA ARG A 64 16.76 3.67 -6.16
C ARG A 64 17.53 4.28 -4.99
N GLN A 65 18.79 4.63 -5.20
CA GLN A 65 19.62 5.32 -4.20
C GLN A 65 18.98 6.63 -3.73
N CYS A 66 18.40 7.41 -4.66
CA CYS A 66 17.68 8.63 -4.34
C CYS A 66 16.49 8.35 -3.39
N LEU A 67 15.59 7.41 -3.72
CA LEU A 67 14.46 7.04 -2.87
C LEU A 67 14.92 6.65 -1.46
N PHE A 68 15.92 5.76 -1.36
CA PHE A 68 16.43 5.30 -0.06
C PHE A 68 17.10 6.41 0.75
N ALA A 69 17.82 7.33 0.11
CA ALA A 69 18.44 8.46 0.79
C ALA A 69 17.37 9.38 1.42
N TYR A 70 16.34 9.73 0.64
CA TYR A 70 15.22 10.52 1.15
C TYR A 70 14.47 9.80 2.27
N TYR A 71 14.17 8.50 2.12
CA TYR A 71 13.51 7.72 3.16
C TYR A 71 14.33 7.63 4.45
N ARG A 72 15.64 7.46 4.37
CA ARG A 72 16.53 7.46 5.54
C ARG A 72 16.50 8.79 6.28
N LYS A 73 16.49 9.91 5.55
CA LYS A 73 16.51 11.26 6.13
C LYS A 73 15.14 11.67 6.66
N TYR A 74 14.09 11.53 5.84
CA TYR A 74 12.78 12.12 6.11
C TYR A 74 11.73 11.14 6.59
N LYS A 75 12.06 9.83 6.66
CA LYS A 75 11.15 8.78 7.16
C LYS A 75 9.78 8.84 6.49
N LYS A 76 8.71 8.98 7.26
CA LYS A 76 7.33 9.01 6.76
C LYS A 76 7.05 10.15 5.77
N GLU A 77 7.81 11.25 5.82
CA GLU A 77 7.63 12.43 4.97
C GLU A 77 8.49 12.38 3.68
N TRP A 78 9.14 11.27 3.38
CA TRP A 78 10.15 11.20 2.32
C TRP A 78 9.60 11.49 0.92
N ILE A 79 8.37 11.03 0.60
CA ILE A 79 7.72 11.30 -0.70
C ILE A 79 7.50 12.81 -0.84
N ARG A 80 6.84 13.41 0.16
CA ARG A 80 6.59 14.84 0.19
C ARG A 80 7.89 15.64 0.10
N SER A 81 8.94 15.21 0.81
CA SER A 81 10.24 15.88 0.81
C SER A 81 10.94 15.84 -0.55
N ILE A 82 10.79 14.75 -1.33
CA ILE A 82 11.26 14.71 -2.73
C ILE A 82 10.49 15.73 -3.58
N LEU A 83 9.18 15.76 -3.46
CA LEU A 83 8.31 16.63 -4.28
C LEU A 83 8.57 18.12 -3.99
N GLU A 84 8.82 18.45 -2.74
CA GLU A 84 9.14 19.81 -2.27
C GLU A 84 10.62 20.23 -2.47
N ASP A 85 11.43 19.43 -3.16
CA ASP A 85 12.88 19.69 -3.39
C ASP A 85 13.71 19.90 -2.12
N LYS A 86 13.32 19.26 -1.00
CA LYS A 86 14.12 19.33 0.22
C LYS A 86 15.51 18.73 0.01
N LYS A 87 16.55 19.43 0.39
CA LYS A 87 17.94 19.00 0.23
C LYS A 87 18.36 18.05 1.35
N ILE A 88 19.17 17.05 1.00
CA ILE A 88 19.85 16.19 1.97
C ILE A 88 21.29 16.67 2.10
N GLU A 89 21.72 17.09 3.30
CA GLU A 89 23.10 17.51 3.54
C GLU A 89 24.10 16.38 3.21
N GLY A 90 25.16 16.72 2.51
CA GLY A 90 26.22 15.78 2.15
C GLY A 90 25.85 14.78 1.05
N VAL A 91 24.67 14.88 0.46
CA VAL A 91 24.23 14.01 -0.63
C VAL A 91 23.72 14.86 -1.80
N ALA A 92 24.35 14.69 -2.97
CA ALA A 92 23.91 15.32 -4.21
C ALA A 92 23.46 14.26 -5.19
N PHE A 93 22.28 14.43 -5.76
CA PHE A 93 21.79 13.66 -6.90
C PHE A 93 21.74 14.55 -8.13
N HIS A 94 21.92 13.95 -9.29
CA HIS A 94 21.75 14.65 -10.55
C HIS A 94 20.31 15.16 -10.66
N GLU A 95 20.12 16.39 -11.14
CA GLU A 95 18.78 17.01 -11.26
C GLU A 95 17.83 16.15 -12.10
N ASP A 96 18.33 15.57 -13.21
CA ASP A 96 17.56 14.66 -14.04
C ASP A 96 17.08 13.41 -13.27
N THR A 97 17.90 12.88 -12.34
CA THR A 97 17.51 11.74 -11.51
C THR A 97 16.33 12.10 -10.61
N ILE A 98 16.38 13.25 -9.96
CA ILE A 98 15.31 13.74 -9.09
C ILE A 98 14.05 14.01 -9.91
N ALA A 99 14.18 14.66 -11.07
CA ALA A 99 13.04 14.96 -11.95
C ALA A 99 12.31 13.69 -12.43
N VAL A 100 13.07 12.65 -12.82
CA VAL A 100 12.48 11.36 -13.21
C VAL A 100 11.81 10.68 -12.02
N VAL A 101 12.43 10.68 -10.84
CA VAL A 101 11.83 10.11 -9.62
C VAL A 101 10.54 10.82 -9.28
N LYS A 102 10.50 12.16 -9.27
CA LYS A 102 9.28 12.94 -9.03
C LYS A 102 8.16 12.55 -9.98
N ARG A 103 8.44 12.58 -11.29
CA ARG A 103 7.44 12.23 -12.31
C ARG A 103 6.87 10.82 -12.10
N ARG A 104 7.71 9.85 -11.74
CA ARG A 104 7.27 8.47 -11.48
C ARG A 104 6.42 8.37 -10.22
N LEU A 105 6.80 9.05 -9.14
CA LEU A 105 6.00 9.09 -7.90
C LEU A 105 4.65 9.75 -8.14
N ILE A 106 4.61 10.90 -8.81
CA ILE A 106 3.38 11.62 -9.15
C ILE A 106 2.45 10.71 -9.96
N GLY A 107 2.97 10.12 -11.05
CA GLY A 107 2.15 9.30 -11.94
C GLY A 107 1.66 8.01 -11.29
N LEU A 108 2.53 7.28 -10.56
CA LEU A 108 2.16 6.02 -9.93
C LEU A 108 1.18 6.20 -8.75
N LEU A 109 1.40 7.23 -7.95
CA LEU A 109 0.59 7.47 -6.74
C LEU A 109 -0.65 8.33 -7.04
N GLY A 110 -0.83 8.77 -8.29
CA GLY A 110 -1.96 9.62 -8.67
C GLY A 110 -2.00 10.94 -7.90
N LEU A 111 -0.84 11.60 -7.74
CA LEU A 111 -0.74 12.83 -6.95
C LEU A 111 -1.03 14.05 -7.81
N ASP A 112 -1.83 14.97 -7.29
CA ASP A 112 -1.98 16.31 -7.82
C ASP A 112 -0.99 17.24 -7.12
N VAL A 113 -0.06 17.82 -7.89
CA VAL A 113 1.06 18.60 -7.35
C VAL A 113 1.09 19.98 -7.98
N GLU A 114 1.02 21.01 -7.14
CA GLU A 114 1.16 22.42 -7.53
C GLU A 114 2.36 23.04 -6.79
N ASN A 115 3.27 23.66 -7.55
CA ASN A 115 4.48 24.30 -7.00
C ASN A 115 5.29 23.39 -6.05
N GLY A 116 5.36 22.08 -6.36
CA GLY A 116 6.05 21.09 -5.54
C GLY A 116 5.29 20.61 -4.30
N VAL A 117 4.11 21.12 -4.06
CA VAL A 117 3.24 20.73 -2.93
C VAL A 117 2.15 19.78 -3.41
N VAL A 118 1.92 18.68 -2.69
CA VAL A 118 0.80 17.79 -2.96
C VAL A 118 -0.49 18.45 -2.48
N VAL A 119 -1.38 18.78 -3.43
CA VAL A 119 -2.66 19.45 -3.18
C VAL A 119 -3.84 18.48 -3.21
N GLY A 120 -3.67 17.30 -3.77
CA GLY A 120 -4.71 16.29 -3.87
C GLY A 120 -4.18 14.94 -4.33
N THR A 121 -5.08 13.96 -4.38
CA THR A 121 -4.80 12.62 -4.90
C THR A 121 -6.02 12.10 -5.65
N GLN A 122 -5.79 11.40 -6.77
CA GLN A 122 -6.86 10.87 -7.63
C GLN A 122 -7.15 9.38 -7.38
N GLY A 123 -6.41 8.74 -6.47
CA GLY A 123 -6.47 7.29 -6.26
C GLY A 123 -6.70 6.88 -4.80
N ILE A 124 -6.16 5.71 -4.49
CA ILE A 124 -6.19 5.17 -3.11
C ILE A 124 -5.11 5.76 -2.22
N PHE A 125 -4.04 6.31 -2.80
CA PHE A 125 -2.97 6.93 -2.01
C PHE A 125 -3.40 8.32 -1.58
N ASP A 126 -3.22 8.64 -0.31
CA ASP A 126 -3.76 9.86 0.28
C ASP A 126 -2.74 10.51 1.22
N VAL A 127 -2.78 11.83 1.33
CA VAL A 127 -1.89 12.60 2.21
C VAL A 127 -2.42 12.77 3.63
N VAL A 128 -3.72 12.54 3.84
CA VAL A 128 -4.42 12.75 5.11
C VAL A 128 -5.09 11.46 5.57
N ALA A 129 -5.88 10.82 4.70
CA ALA A 129 -6.62 9.62 5.03
C ALA A 129 -5.75 8.34 4.94
N GLY A 130 -6.24 7.26 5.56
CA GLY A 130 -5.66 5.92 5.40
C GLY A 130 -4.41 5.63 6.22
N GLU A 131 -4.10 6.41 7.26
CA GLU A 131 -2.95 6.15 8.14
C GLU A 131 -3.00 4.78 8.82
N ASN A 132 -4.19 4.34 9.19
CA ASN A 132 -4.41 3.10 9.92
C ASN A 132 -4.84 1.92 9.05
N THR A 133 -5.17 2.13 7.78
CA THR A 133 -5.77 1.09 6.92
C THR A 133 -4.93 -0.19 6.88
N ILE A 134 -3.64 -0.07 6.65
CA ILE A 134 -2.74 -1.25 6.60
C ILE A 134 -2.66 -1.96 7.95
N THR A 135 -2.56 -1.20 9.03
CA THR A 135 -2.53 -1.76 10.40
C THR A 135 -3.84 -2.45 10.75
N GLU A 136 -4.98 -1.90 10.33
CA GLU A 136 -6.30 -2.51 10.51
C GLU A 136 -6.43 -3.80 9.72
N ILE A 137 -6.03 -3.83 8.43
CA ILE A 137 -5.99 -5.04 7.61
C ILE A 137 -5.18 -6.13 8.31
N CYS A 138 -3.96 -5.80 8.74
CA CYS A 138 -3.11 -6.73 9.48
C CYS A 138 -3.77 -7.24 10.78
N SER A 139 -4.43 -6.36 11.52
CA SER A 139 -5.10 -6.72 12.77
C SER A 139 -6.31 -7.64 12.55
N GLU A 140 -7.07 -7.44 11.46
CA GLU A 140 -8.19 -8.33 11.12
C GLU A 140 -7.68 -9.73 10.70
N LEU A 141 -6.57 -9.79 9.95
CA LEU A 141 -5.92 -11.05 9.60
C LEU A 141 -5.40 -11.78 10.84
N GLU A 142 -4.79 -11.08 11.79
CA GLU A 142 -4.33 -11.65 13.08
C GLU A 142 -5.47 -12.17 13.97
N ARG A 143 -6.70 -11.68 13.74
CA ARG A 143 -7.91 -12.20 14.40
C ARG A 143 -8.51 -13.42 13.69
N GLY A 144 -7.83 -13.93 12.65
CA GLY A 144 -8.29 -15.08 11.87
C GLY A 144 -9.38 -14.76 10.84
N LYS A 145 -9.60 -13.48 10.53
CA LYS A 145 -10.61 -13.09 9.53
C LYS A 145 -10.10 -13.21 8.11
N THR A 146 -11.00 -13.45 7.19
CA THR A 146 -10.76 -13.33 5.75
C THR A 146 -10.87 -11.85 5.36
N VAL A 147 -9.77 -11.27 4.91
CA VAL A 147 -9.74 -9.90 4.41
C VAL A 147 -9.66 -9.94 2.89
N ILE A 148 -10.63 -9.31 2.25
CA ILE A 148 -10.70 -9.12 0.79
C ILE A 148 -10.35 -7.67 0.50
N VAL A 149 -9.42 -7.44 -0.39
CA VAL A 149 -9.01 -6.12 -0.88
C VAL A 149 -9.34 -6.05 -2.37
N ASP A 150 -10.32 -5.24 -2.71
CA ASP A 150 -10.74 -4.98 -4.07
C ASP A 150 -9.65 -4.18 -4.80
N THR A 151 -9.01 -4.80 -5.77
CA THR A 151 -8.02 -4.20 -6.65
C THR A 151 -8.53 -4.00 -8.07
N SER A 152 -9.81 -4.29 -8.35
CA SER A 152 -10.42 -4.28 -9.68
C SER A 152 -10.37 -2.93 -10.40
N TYR A 153 -10.20 -1.85 -9.65
CA TYR A 153 -10.05 -0.49 -10.19
C TYR A 153 -8.62 -0.15 -10.62
N PHE A 154 -7.67 -1.06 -10.39
CA PHE A 154 -6.26 -0.82 -10.63
C PHE A 154 -5.71 -1.91 -11.53
N ALA A 155 -4.61 -1.61 -12.20
CA ALA A 155 -3.92 -2.59 -13.02
C ALA A 155 -2.41 -2.47 -12.83
N GLY A 156 -1.71 -3.58 -13.03
CA GLY A 156 -0.26 -3.62 -13.09
C GLY A 156 0.41 -3.06 -11.83
N ALA A 157 1.16 -1.97 -11.98
CA ALA A 157 2.05 -1.44 -10.92
C ALA A 157 1.33 -1.09 -9.61
N ILE A 158 0.10 -0.53 -9.68
CA ILE A 158 -0.64 -0.11 -8.47
C ILE A 158 -1.13 -1.33 -7.71
N GLU A 159 -1.64 -2.33 -8.39
CA GLU A 159 -2.11 -3.58 -7.79
C GLU A 159 -0.95 -4.32 -7.09
N ILE A 160 0.18 -4.49 -7.78
CA ILE A 160 1.40 -5.07 -7.20
C ILE A 160 1.83 -4.27 -5.96
N MET A 161 1.75 -2.95 -6.02
CA MET A 161 2.16 -2.09 -4.91
C MET A 161 1.23 -2.24 -3.69
N ILE A 162 -0.09 -2.31 -3.88
CA ILE A 162 -1.05 -2.57 -2.80
C ILE A 162 -0.70 -3.89 -2.09
N GLY A 163 -0.55 -4.95 -2.87
CA GLY A 163 -0.15 -6.27 -2.36
C GLY A 163 1.17 -6.22 -1.60
N THR A 164 2.18 -5.58 -2.16
CA THR A 164 3.51 -5.46 -1.53
C THR A 164 3.45 -4.69 -0.21
N ILE A 165 2.68 -3.60 -0.11
CA ILE A 165 2.52 -2.83 1.12
C ILE A 165 1.90 -3.70 2.23
N ILE A 166 0.81 -4.39 1.94
CA ILE A 166 0.10 -5.20 2.94
C ILE A 166 0.95 -6.40 3.36
N VAL A 167 1.49 -7.14 2.39
CA VAL A 167 2.26 -8.36 2.64
C VAL A 167 3.56 -8.07 3.39
N SER A 168 4.27 -7.00 3.02
CA SER A 168 5.51 -6.63 3.71
C SER A 168 5.26 -6.22 5.17
N GLU A 169 4.18 -5.49 5.45
CA GLU A 169 3.82 -5.12 6.83
C GLU A 169 3.47 -6.36 7.66
N MET A 170 2.68 -7.29 7.10
CA MET A 170 2.40 -8.59 7.75
C MET A 170 3.69 -9.37 8.01
N PHE A 171 4.56 -9.46 7.01
CA PHE A 171 5.81 -10.19 7.14
C PHE A 171 6.72 -9.59 8.22
N ASP A 172 6.83 -8.27 8.27
CA ASP A 172 7.61 -7.56 9.30
C ASP A 172 7.06 -7.84 10.72
N LYS A 173 5.72 -7.84 10.88
CA LYS A 173 5.07 -8.20 12.15
C LYS A 173 5.36 -9.64 12.54
N TYR A 174 5.24 -10.60 11.62
CA TYR A 174 5.49 -12.02 11.89
C TYR A 174 6.97 -12.31 12.16
N ARG A 175 7.88 -11.63 11.51
CA ARG A 175 9.32 -11.65 11.85
C ARG A 175 9.57 -11.14 13.26
N TYR A 176 8.89 -10.09 13.67
CA TYR A 176 8.96 -9.60 15.04
C TYR A 176 8.44 -10.64 16.03
N TYR A 177 7.26 -11.26 15.79
CA TYR A 177 6.72 -12.31 16.66
C TYR A 177 7.65 -13.50 16.78
N LYS A 178 8.26 -13.94 15.67
CA LYS A 178 9.30 -14.99 15.70
C LYS A 178 10.46 -14.62 16.62
N ARG A 179 10.95 -13.39 16.53
CA ARG A 179 12.09 -12.91 17.32
C ARG A 179 11.81 -12.85 18.83
N VAL A 180 10.57 -12.55 19.20
CA VAL A 180 10.14 -12.45 20.63
C VAL A 180 9.46 -13.73 21.14
N GLY A 181 9.49 -14.85 20.39
CA GLY A 181 8.95 -16.14 20.81
C GLY A 181 7.42 -16.20 20.88
N LYS A 182 6.70 -15.34 20.12
CA LYS A 182 5.22 -15.27 20.13
C LYS A 182 4.59 -15.72 18.81
N LEU A 183 5.35 -16.36 17.93
CA LEU A 183 4.85 -16.75 16.61
C LEU A 183 3.81 -17.87 16.68
N GLU A 184 3.96 -18.81 17.61
CA GLU A 184 3.06 -19.95 17.79
C GLU A 184 1.65 -19.52 18.21
N ASP A 185 1.52 -18.35 18.84
CA ASP A 185 0.23 -17.76 19.25
C ASP A 185 -0.50 -17.06 18.08
N LYS A 186 0.08 -17.05 16.89
CA LYS A 186 -0.44 -16.31 15.74
C LYS A 186 -1.04 -17.24 14.69
N PRO A 187 -2.14 -16.84 14.05
CA PRO A 187 -2.73 -17.63 12.98
C PRO A 187 -1.78 -17.71 11.77
N VAL A 188 -1.87 -18.78 11.01
CA VAL A 188 -1.24 -18.87 9.68
C VAL A 188 -2.03 -17.99 8.72
N ILE A 189 -1.33 -17.09 8.04
CA ILE A 189 -1.94 -16.20 7.05
C ILE A 189 -1.70 -16.77 5.64
N SER A 190 -2.79 -17.16 4.99
CA SER A 190 -2.78 -17.51 3.57
C SER A 190 -3.02 -16.25 2.73
N ILE A 191 -2.30 -16.13 1.61
CA ILE A 191 -2.43 -15.01 0.68
C ILE A 191 -2.82 -15.58 -0.68
N VAL A 192 -3.94 -15.09 -1.20
CA VAL A 192 -4.45 -15.44 -2.53
C VAL A 192 -4.19 -14.23 -3.44
N LEU A 193 -3.44 -14.47 -4.50
CA LEU A 193 -3.15 -13.50 -5.56
C LEU A 193 -3.68 -14.13 -6.85
N GLU A 194 -4.59 -13.44 -7.52
CA GLU A 194 -5.08 -13.86 -8.83
C GLU A 194 -4.31 -13.13 -9.92
N GLU A 195 -4.11 -13.81 -11.03
CA GLU A 195 -3.46 -13.28 -12.24
C GLU A 195 -2.07 -12.64 -12.00
N ALA A 196 -1.30 -13.15 -11.03
CA ALA A 196 0.03 -12.66 -10.69
C ALA A 196 1.11 -13.15 -11.69
#